data_a8334e200543a0458ff0857f11456617
#
_entry.id   a8334e200543a0458ff0857f11456617
#
_cell.length_a   1.000
_cell.length_b   1.000
_cell.length_c   1.000
_cell.angle_alpha   90.00
_cell.angle_beta   90.00
_cell.angle_gamma   90.00
#
_symmetry.space_group_name_H-M   'P 1'
#
loop_
_entity.id
_entity.type
_entity.pdbx_description
1 polymer ?
#
loop_
_entity_poly.entity_id
_entity_poly.type
_entity_poly.pdbx_seq_one_letter_code
_entity_poly.pdbx_strand_id
1 'polypeptide(L)'
;GRRLAARVLKSWIEDFVDEDTGEVVSIERNEIIVDRETVLEPEHIDAIVESGAKTILLHKEMQNLADYAIIYNTLQKDPCNSEKEAVLHIYRQLRSSEPPDEATARDVIDKLFFSDKRYDLGDVGRYKLNKKLGLATDPDIRVLTKEDIIEIIQYLIRLLNAKTDVDDIAHLSNRRVRTV
;
A
#
# COMPACT_ATOMS: atom_id res chain seq x y z
N GLY A 1 -0.99 -24.55 -10.91
CA GLY A 1 -1.41 -23.49 -11.56
C GLY A 1 -2.11 -22.29 -10.91
N ARG A 2 -1.94 -21.98 -9.61
CA ARG A 2 -2.41 -20.70 -9.02
C ARG A 2 -1.33 -19.64 -9.14
N ARG A 3 -1.74 -18.36 -9.20
CA ARG A 3 -0.83 -17.23 -9.36
C ARG A 3 -0.56 -16.57 -8.01
N LEU A 4 0.69 -16.22 -7.74
CA LEU A 4 1.12 -15.48 -6.54
C LEU A 4 0.60 -14.04 -6.57
N ALA A 5 0.04 -13.58 -5.45
CA ALA A 5 -0.39 -12.20 -5.28
C ALA A 5 0.72 -11.29 -4.69
N ALA A 6 1.68 -11.89 -3.99
CA ALA A 6 2.82 -11.17 -3.43
C ALA A 6 4.11 -11.96 -3.65
N ARG A 7 5.24 -11.26 -3.63
CA ARG A 7 6.57 -11.88 -3.69
C ARG A 7 6.81 -12.79 -2.49
N VAL A 8 7.49 -13.89 -2.73
CA VAL A 8 8.05 -14.72 -1.66
C VAL A 8 9.49 -14.29 -1.46
N LEU A 9 9.79 -13.77 -0.29
CA LEU A 9 11.10 -13.25 0.07
C LEU A 9 11.76 -14.18 1.09
N LYS A 10 13.07 -14.35 0.97
CA LYS A 10 13.94 -14.86 2.02
C LYS A 10 14.66 -13.68 2.64
N SER A 11 14.42 -13.45 3.94
CA SER A 11 15.04 -12.36 4.68
C SER A 11 16.07 -12.92 5.65
N TRP A 12 17.25 -12.28 5.74
CA TRP A 12 18.25 -12.57 6.74
C TRP A 12 18.94 -11.29 7.20
N ILE A 13 19.55 -11.35 8.36
CA ILE A 13 20.34 -10.26 8.91
C ILE A 13 21.79 -10.56 8.60
N GLU A 14 22.48 -9.59 8.02
CA GLU A 14 23.91 -9.64 7.76
C GLU A 14 24.60 -8.58 8.61
N ASP A 15 25.51 -9.04 9.47
CA ASP A 15 26.23 -8.16 10.37
C ASP A 15 27.56 -7.74 9.72
N PHE A 16 27.77 -6.44 9.62
CA PHE A 16 29.02 -5.84 9.17
C PHE A 16 29.70 -5.12 10.33
N VAL A 17 30.99 -5.27 10.45
CA VAL A 17 31.80 -4.46 11.35
C VAL A 17 32.28 -3.24 10.57
N ASP A 18 31.91 -2.07 11.03
CA ASP A 18 32.44 -0.82 10.50
C ASP A 18 33.91 -0.72 10.85
N GLU A 19 34.79 -0.65 9.85
CA GLU A 19 36.25 -0.65 10.02
C GLU A 19 36.77 0.60 10.72
N ASP A 20 36.02 1.73 10.64
CA ASP A 20 36.42 3.01 11.22
C ASP A 20 35.99 3.16 12.67
N THR A 21 34.79 2.67 13.01
CA THR A 21 34.19 2.83 14.35
C THR A 21 34.23 1.58 15.20
N GLY A 22 34.42 0.40 14.59
CA GLY A 22 34.36 -0.91 15.26
C GLY A 22 32.96 -1.32 15.68
N GLU A 23 31.93 -0.57 15.28
CA GLU A 23 30.53 -0.89 15.59
C GLU A 23 30.00 -1.97 14.65
N VAL A 24 29.16 -2.86 15.18
CA VAL A 24 28.47 -3.88 14.38
C VAL A 24 27.19 -3.26 13.82
N VAL A 25 27.12 -3.15 12.50
CA VAL A 25 25.93 -2.68 11.79
C VAL A 25 25.21 -3.90 11.21
N SER A 26 23.99 -4.15 11.69
CA SER A 26 23.13 -5.23 11.19
C SER A 26 22.29 -4.72 10.03
N ILE A 27 22.43 -5.31 8.85
CA ILE A 27 21.67 -4.96 7.65
C ILE A 27 20.72 -6.12 7.31
N GLU A 28 19.44 -5.80 7.18
CA GLU A 28 18.45 -6.75 6.67
C GLU A 28 18.62 -6.90 5.16
N ARG A 29 18.85 -8.13 4.71
CA ARG A 29 18.91 -8.52 3.30
C ARG A 29 17.65 -9.27 2.92
N ASN A 30 17.15 -8.99 1.72
CA ASN A 30 15.99 -9.64 1.15
C ASN A 30 16.34 -10.19 -0.23
N GLU A 31 16.06 -11.47 -0.45
CA GLU A 31 16.19 -12.14 -1.73
C GLU A 31 14.81 -12.55 -2.22
N ILE A 32 14.50 -12.25 -3.48
CA ILE A 32 13.25 -12.67 -4.10
C ILE A 32 13.39 -14.12 -4.56
N ILE A 33 12.67 -15.02 -3.92
CA ILE A 33 12.68 -16.45 -4.26
C ILE A 33 11.72 -16.72 -5.41
N VAL A 34 10.50 -16.19 -5.31
CA VAL A 34 9.50 -16.25 -6.40
C VAL A 34 8.84 -14.89 -6.50
N ASP A 35 8.79 -14.34 -7.70
CA ASP A 35 8.20 -13.02 -7.93
C ASP A 35 6.67 -13.09 -7.91
N ARG A 36 6.05 -11.95 -7.62
CA ARG A 36 4.60 -11.77 -7.73
C ARG A 36 4.15 -12.04 -9.17
N GLU A 37 2.91 -12.43 -9.35
CA GLU A 37 2.29 -12.78 -10.63
C GLU A 37 2.82 -14.07 -11.29
N THR A 38 3.77 -14.75 -10.67
CA THR A 38 4.25 -16.05 -11.14
C THR A 38 3.17 -17.11 -10.94
N VAL A 39 2.92 -17.90 -11.98
CA VAL A 39 2.08 -19.10 -11.87
C VAL A 39 2.89 -20.18 -11.16
N LEU A 40 2.35 -20.67 -10.04
CA LEU A 40 3.04 -21.68 -9.25
C LEU A 40 3.09 -23.03 -9.99
N GLU A 41 4.28 -23.52 -10.15
CA GLU A 41 4.62 -24.87 -10.65
C GLU A 41 5.31 -25.66 -9.53
N PRO A 42 5.42 -26.99 -9.66
CA PRO A 42 6.04 -27.83 -8.63
C PRO A 42 7.44 -27.36 -8.21
N GLU A 43 8.25 -26.90 -9.17
CA GLU A 43 9.62 -26.41 -8.93
C GLU A 43 9.66 -25.18 -8.01
N HIS A 44 8.67 -24.30 -8.13
CA HIS A 44 8.57 -23.13 -7.24
C HIS A 44 8.22 -23.50 -5.81
N ILE A 45 7.51 -24.64 -5.61
CA ILE A 45 7.12 -25.09 -4.27
C ILE A 45 8.35 -25.48 -3.45
N ASP A 46 9.28 -26.17 -4.05
CA ASP A 46 10.52 -26.58 -3.39
C ASP A 46 11.34 -25.37 -2.94
N ALA A 47 11.52 -24.38 -3.83
CA ALA A 47 12.20 -23.12 -3.51
C ALA A 47 11.50 -22.33 -2.39
N ILE A 48 10.16 -22.32 -2.39
CA ILE A 48 9.38 -21.63 -1.33
C ILE A 48 9.58 -22.33 0.02
N VAL A 49 9.55 -23.65 0.05
CA VAL A 49 9.78 -24.43 1.28
C VAL A 49 11.19 -24.19 1.82
N GLU A 50 12.21 -24.22 0.97
CA GLU A 50 13.60 -23.96 1.34
C GLU A 50 13.82 -22.53 1.86
N SER A 51 13.04 -21.55 1.38
CA SER A 51 13.10 -20.17 1.87
C SER A 51 12.61 -20.00 3.31
N GLY A 52 11.91 -21.01 3.86
CA GLY A 52 11.31 -20.95 5.20
C GLY A 52 10.00 -20.13 5.26
N ALA A 53 9.43 -19.76 4.14
CA ALA A 53 8.16 -19.03 4.10
C ALA A 53 7.01 -19.89 4.66
N LYS A 54 6.37 -19.40 5.71
CA LYS A 54 5.25 -20.11 6.38
C LYS A 54 3.92 -19.93 5.66
N THR A 55 3.75 -18.82 4.95
CA THR A 55 2.52 -18.45 4.27
C THR A 55 2.84 -17.80 2.94
N ILE A 56 2.02 -18.05 1.94
CA ILE A 56 2.06 -17.40 0.63
C ILE A 56 0.70 -16.81 0.32
N LEU A 57 0.69 -15.68 -0.38
CA LEU A 57 -0.53 -15.03 -0.82
C LEU A 57 -0.81 -15.40 -2.28
N LEU A 58 -1.99 -15.94 -2.53
CA LEU A 58 -2.45 -16.32 -3.85
C LEU A 58 -3.60 -15.43 -4.28
N HIS A 59 -3.65 -15.12 -5.58
CA HIS A 59 -4.83 -14.48 -6.13
C HIS A 59 -6.08 -15.36 -5.96
N LYS A 60 -7.21 -14.72 -5.62
CA LYS A 60 -8.51 -15.38 -5.74
C LYS A 60 -8.81 -15.67 -7.20
N GLU A 61 -9.69 -16.61 -7.48
CA GLU A 61 -10.20 -16.81 -8.83
C GLU A 61 -10.80 -15.52 -9.36
N MET A 62 -10.28 -15.07 -10.51
CA MET A 62 -10.63 -13.76 -11.04
C MET A 62 -11.99 -13.78 -11.72
N GLN A 63 -12.90 -12.99 -11.21
CA GLN A 63 -14.21 -12.78 -11.84
C GLN A 63 -14.17 -11.68 -12.92
N ASN A 64 -13.17 -10.78 -12.88
CA ASN A 64 -13.08 -9.67 -13.83
C ASN A 64 -11.62 -9.37 -14.22
N LEU A 65 -11.28 -9.72 -15.45
CA LEU A 65 -9.94 -9.54 -15.99
C LEU A 65 -9.53 -8.07 -16.13
N ALA A 66 -10.49 -7.17 -16.38
CA ALA A 66 -10.22 -5.72 -16.54
C ALA A 66 -9.80 -5.08 -15.22
N ASP A 67 -10.47 -5.41 -14.11
CA ASP A 67 -10.13 -4.89 -12.78
C ASP A 67 -8.72 -5.36 -12.37
N TYR A 68 -8.39 -6.60 -12.70
CA TYR A 68 -7.08 -7.18 -12.46
C TYR A 68 -5.97 -6.47 -13.26
N ALA A 69 -6.21 -6.17 -14.52
CA ALA A 69 -5.21 -5.51 -15.38
C ALA A 69 -4.77 -4.15 -14.80
N ILE A 70 -5.68 -3.39 -14.19
CA ILE A 70 -5.38 -2.10 -13.56
C ILE A 70 -4.43 -2.30 -12.38
N ILE A 71 -4.76 -3.23 -11.48
CA ILE A 71 -3.93 -3.53 -10.31
C ILE A 71 -2.59 -4.10 -10.75
N TYR A 72 -2.60 -5.03 -11.70
CA TYR A 72 -1.38 -5.62 -12.26
C TYR A 72 -0.43 -4.57 -12.84
N ASN A 73 -0.94 -3.66 -13.67
CA ASN A 73 -0.14 -2.61 -14.27
C ASN A 73 0.43 -1.63 -13.22
N THR A 74 -0.32 -1.39 -12.15
CA THR A 74 0.16 -0.58 -11.02
C THR A 74 1.30 -1.28 -10.29
N LEU A 75 1.14 -2.56 -9.98
CA LEU A 75 2.17 -3.36 -9.31
C LEU A 75 3.43 -3.55 -10.15
N GLN A 76 3.30 -3.62 -11.49
CA GLN A 76 4.45 -3.70 -12.39
C GLN A 76 5.31 -2.43 -12.38
N LYS A 77 4.70 -1.28 -12.11
CA LYS A 77 5.39 0.02 -12.02
C LYS A 77 5.92 0.32 -10.62
N ASP A 78 5.57 -0.50 -9.63
CA ASP A 78 6.01 -0.32 -8.26
C ASP A 78 7.49 -0.75 -8.12
N PRO A 79 8.41 0.17 -7.81
CA PRO A 79 9.82 -0.15 -7.66
C PRO A 79 10.15 -0.81 -6.32
N CYS A 80 9.18 -0.83 -5.37
CA CYS A 80 9.42 -1.28 -4.01
C CYS A 80 9.23 -2.79 -3.86
N ASN A 81 10.15 -3.43 -3.15
CA ASN A 81 10.12 -4.87 -2.88
C ASN A 81 9.65 -5.20 -1.46
N SER A 82 9.71 -4.24 -0.56
CA SER A 82 9.33 -4.39 0.85
C SER A 82 8.55 -3.19 1.37
N GLU A 83 7.85 -3.36 2.50
CA GLU A 83 7.15 -2.27 3.18
C GLU A 83 8.12 -1.14 3.56
N LYS A 84 9.31 -1.48 4.05
CA LYS A 84 10.36 -0.53 4.39
C LYS A 84 10.76 0.35 3.20
N GLU A 85 11.03 -0.26 2.05
CA GLU A 85 11.35 0.48 0.83
C GLU A 85 10.18 1.38 0.40
N ALA A 86 8.94 0.91 0.50
CA ALA A 86 7.76 1.69 0.18
C ALA A 86 7.62 2.92 1.07
N VAL A 87 7.81 2.77 2.38
CA VAL A 87 7.77 3.89 3.35
C VAL A 87 8.84 4.93 3.03
N LEU A 88 10.08 4.51 2.76
CA LEU A 88 11.17 5.41 2.38
C LEU A 88 10.89 6.09 1.03
N HIS A 89 10.35 5.36 0.06
CA HIS A 89 10.01 5.91 -1.25
C HIS A 89 8.90 6.97 -1.15
N ILE A 90 7.83 6.70 -0.40
CA ILE A 90 6.75 7.66 -0.15
C ILE A 90 7.30 8.91 0.55
N TYR A 91 8.17 8.75 1.55
CA TYR A 91 8.79 9.88 2.22
C TYR A 91 9.56 10.77 1.26
N ARG A 92 10.40 10.21 0.37
CA ARG A 92 11.16 10.96 -0.64
C ARG A 92 10.24 11.73 -1.57
N GLN A 93 9.12 11.15 -1.98
CA GLN A 93 8.13 11.83 -2.82
C GLN A 93 7.46 13.01 -2.09
N LEU A 94 7.19 12.87 -0.80
CA LEU A 94 6.54 13.91 0.00
C LEU A 94 7.48 15.03 0.42
N ARG A 95 8.73 14.73 0.71
CA ARG A 95 9.69 15.66 1.30
C ARG A 95 10.83 16.08 0.37
N SER A 96 11.00 15.41 -0.76
CA SER A 96 12.12 15.62 -1.70
C SER A 96 13.50 15.52 -1.05
N SER A 97 13.62 14.75 0.02
CA SER A 97 14.85 14.55 0.80
C SER A 97 14.92 13.11 1.31
N GLU A 98 16.11 12.66 1.66
CA GLU A 98 16.28 11.35 2.30
C GLU A 98 15.77 11.39 3.75
N PRO A 99 15.09 10.35 4.22
CA PRO A 99 14.71 10.23 5.61
C PRO A 99 15.94 9.88 6.45
N PRO A 100 16.06 10.41 7.68
CA PRO A 100 17.15 10.02 8.58
C PRO A 100 17.05 8.56 9.01
N ASP A 101 15.83 8.05 9.16
CA ASP A 101 15.53 6.66 9.52
C ASP A 101 14.11 6.27 9.08
N GLU A 102 13.81 4.96 9.14
CA GLU A 102 12.49 4.41 8.79
C GLU A 102 11.39 4.89 9.73
N ALA A 103 11.67 5.01 11.03
CA ALA A 103 10.69 5.42 12.02
C ALA A 103 10.21 6.85 11.75
N THR A 104 11.13 7.75 11.42
CA THR A 104 10.80 9.14 11.03
C THR A 104 9.98 9.17 9.74
N ALA A 105 10.31 8.34 8.75
CA ALA A 105 9.56 8.26 7.51
C ALA A 105 8.12 7.79 7.76
N ARG A 106 7.93 6.75 8.57
CA ARG A 106 6.64 6.22 8.96
C ARG A 106 5.81 7.25 9.74
N ASP A 107 6.42 7.91 10.72
CA ASP A 107 5.76 8.97 11.51
C ASP A 107 5.24 10.13 10.65
N VAL A 108 5.97 10.51 9.61
CA VAL A 108 5.52 11.56 8.67
C VAL A 108 4.28 11.10 7.89
N ILE A 109 4.24 9.86 7.43
CA ILE A 109 3.09 9.31 6.70
C ILE A 109 1.88 9.20 7.63
N ASP A 110 2.08 8.67 8.83
CA ASP A 110 1.02 8.51 9.83
C ASP A 110 0.42 9.87 10.22
N LYS A 111 1.27 10.87 10.45
CA LYS A 111 0.82 12.23 10.76
C LYS A 111 0.08 12.90 9.61
N LEU A 112 0.39 12.54 8.37
CA LEU A 112 -0.22 13.18 7.21
C LEU A 112 -1.66 12.73 6.97
N PHE A 113 -1.97 11.44 7.21
CA PHE A 113 -3.25 10.84 6.84
C PHE A 113 -4.05 10.28 8.03
N PHE A 114 -3.37 9.80 9.07
CA PHE A 114 -3.98 9.00 10.13
C PHE A 114 -3.98 9.66 11.50
N SER A 115 -3.42 10.85 11.63
CA SER A 115 -3.37 11.59 12.89
C SER A 115 -4.41 12.70 12.95
N ASP A 116 -5.23 12.69 13.98
CA ASP A 116 -6.24 13.70 14.29
C ASP A 116 -5.67 15.11 14.49
N LYS A 117 -4.37 15.21 14.82
CA LYS A 117 -3.68 16.49 15.01
C LYS A 117 -3.40 17.23 13.70
N ARG A 118 -3.39 16.54 12.58
CA ARG A 118 -2.99 17.12 11.29
C ARG A 118 -3.96 16.85 10.15
N TYR A 119 -4.83 15.86 10.28
CA TYR A 119 -5.80 15.50 9.28
C TYR A 119 -7.20 15.43 9.89
N ASP A 120 -8.13 16.13 9.29
CA ASP A 120 -9.51 16.18 9.77
C ASP A 120 -10.47 16.23 8.59
N LEU A 121 -11.22 15.16 8.39
CA LEU A 121 -12.30 15.09 7.41
C LEU A 121 -13.49 15.98 7.79
N GLY A 122 -13.65 16.27 9.07
CA GLY A 122 -14.85 16.83 9.64
C GLY A 122 -16.05 15.87 9.53
N ASP A 123 -17.12 16.17 10.25
CA ASP A 123 -18.31 15.31 10.31
C ASP A 123 -18.96 15.15 8.93
N VAL A 124 -19.05 16.24 8.18
CA VAL A 124 -19.60 16.24 6.82
C VAL A 124 -18.73 15.44 5.85
N GLY A 125 -17.40 15.52 5.98
CA GLY A 125 -16.48 14.74 5.15
C GLY A 125 -16.60 13.26 5.42
N ARG A 126 -16.61 12.84 6.70
CA ARG A 126 -16.79 11.45 7.09
C ARG A 126 -18.15 10.90 6.63
N TYR A 127 -19.21 11.65 6.86
CA TYR A 127 -20.53 11.26 6.39
C TYR A 127 -20.59 11.04 4.87
N LYS A 128 -20.03 11.98 4.09
CA LYS A 128 -20.01 11.87 2.63
C LYS A 128 -19.17 10.69 2.15
N LEU A 129 -18.01 10.46 2.76
CA LEU A 129 -17.14 9.34 2.42
C LEU A 129 -17.85 8.02 2.67
N ASN A 130 -18.41 7.84 3.87
CA ASN A 130 -19.16 6.65 4.23
C ASN A 130 -20.34 6.40 3.27
N LYS A 131 -21.13 7.43 3.00
CA LYS A 131 -22.28 7.32 2.10
C LYS A 131 -21.88 6.96 0.67
N LYS A 132 -20.80 7.56 0.17
CA LYS A 132 -20.33 7.34 -1.19
C LYS A 132 -19.74 5.97 -1.42
N LEU A 133 -18.94 5.50 -0.47
CA LEU A 133 -18.23 4.23 -0.55
C LEU A 133 -19.01 3.06 0.06
N GLY A 134 -20.13 3.33 0.74
CA GLY A 134 -20.91 2.31 1.42
C GLY A 134 -20.22 1.78 2.69
N LEU A 135 -19.44 2.62 3.35
CA LEU A 135 -18.70 2.26 4.57
C LEU A 135 -19.57 2.38 5.81
N ALA A 136 -19.31 1.50 6.77
CA ALA A 136 -19.91 1.53 8.12
C ALA A 136 -18.93 2.11 9.17
N THR A 137 -17.94 2.88 8.76
CA THR A 137 -16.98 3.50 9.67
C THR A 137 -17.69 4.47 10.61
N ASP A 138 -17.30 4.46 11.89
CA ASP A 138 -17.86 5.30 12.93
C ASP A 138 -17.78 6.79 12.51
N PRO A 139 -18.88 7.56 12.60
CA PRO A 139 -18.90 8.98 12.30
C PRO A 139 -17.91 9.82 13.10
N ASP A 140 -17.54 9.38 14.30
CA ASP A 140 -16.59 10.09 15.16
C ASP A 140 -15.13 9.93 14.70
N ILE A 141 -14.85 8.95 13.83
CA ILE A 141 -13.53 8.78 13.23
C ILE A 141 -13.34 9.79 12.10
N ARG A 142 -12.60 10.86 12.37
CA ARG A 142 -12.39 12.00 11.46
C ARG A 142 -11.08 11.96 10.69
N VAL A 143 -10.30 10.90 10.87
CA VAL A 143 -9.08 10.61 10.10
C VAL A 143 -9.33 9.53 9.07
N LEU A 144 -8.44 9.39 8.09
CA LEU A 144 -8.52 8.27 7.15
C LEU A 144 -8.19 6.95 7.85
N THR A 145 -8.84 5.89 7.42
CA THR A 145 -8.55 4.52 7.82
C THR A 145 -7.99 3.73 6.64
N LYS A 146 -7.35 2.60 6.90
CA LYS A 146 -6.88 1.70 5.83
C LYS A 146 -8.04 1.20 4.96
N GLU A 147 -9.19 0.96 5.56
CA GLU A 147 -10.42 0.56 4.88
C GLU A 147 -10.92 1.64 3.92
N ASP A 148 -10.88 2.92 4.34
CA ASP A 148 -11.22 4.05 3.48
C ASP A 148 -10.37 4.04 2.20
N ILE A 149 -9.06 3.83 2.33
CA ILE A 149 -8.13 3.82 1.19
C ILE A 149 -8.45 2.66 0.24
N ILE A 150 -8.71 1.46 0.77
CA ILE A 150 -9.05 0.29 -0.04
C ILE A 150 -10.35 0.54 -0.81
N GLU A 151 -11.38 1.06 -0.15
CA GLU A 151 -12.67 1.34 -0.81
C GLU A 151 -12.59 2.50 -1.82
N ILE A 152 -11.73 3.50 -1.57
CA ILE A 152 -11.43 4.54 -2.57
C ILE A 152 -10.83 3.92 -3.83
N ILE A 153 -9.85 3.02 -3.68
CA ILE A 153 -9.22 2.34 -4.82
C ILE A 153 -10.26 1.50 -5.57
N GLN A 154 -11.09 0.74 -4.87
CA GLN A 154 -12.17 -0.03 -5.48
C GLN A 154 -13.16 0.86 -6.23
N TYR A 155 -13.51 2.00 -5.65
CA TYR A 155 -14.40 2.97 -6.28
C TYR A 155 -13.78 3.54 -7.57
N LEU A 156 -12.48 3.88 -7.56
CA LEU A 156 -11.76 4.33 -8.75
C LEU A 156 -11.74 3.27 -9.86
N ILE A 157 -11.56 2.00 -9.50
CA ILE A 157 -11.62 0.89 -10.47
C ILE A 157 -13.03 0.77 -11.08
N ARG A 158 -14.08 0.93 -10.27
CA ARG A 158 -15.47 0.92 -10.75
C ARG A 158 -15.75 2.09 -11.71
N LEU A 159 -15.21 3.27 -11.43
CA LEU A 159 -15.30 4.45 -12.31
C LEU A 159 -14.61 4.19 -13.65
N LEU A 160 -13.40 3.65 -13.65
CA LEU A 160 -12.66 3.33 -14.86
C LEU A 160 -13.39 2.31 -15.74
N ASN A 161 -14.15 1.41 -15.14
CA ASN A 161 -14.96 0.42 -15.84
C ASN A 161 -16.38 0.90 -16.18
N ALA A 162 -16.65 2.20 -16.03
CA ALA A 162 -17.97 2.82 -16.24
C ALA A 162 -19.13 2.13 -15.48
N LYS A 163 -18.83 1.55 -14.30
CA LYS A 163 -19.82 0.91 -13.42
C LYS A 163 -20.48 1.89 -12.44
N THR A 164 -19.96 3.10 -12.36
CA THR A 164 -20.46 4.19 -11.51
C THR A 164 -20.33 5.52 -12.25
N ASP A 165 -21.21 6.45 -11.91
CA ASP A 165 -21.19 7.78 -12.50
C ASP A 165 -20.09 8.65 -11.85
N VAL A 166 -19.49 9.49 -12.69
CA VAL A 166 -18.53 10.50 -12.24
C VAL A 166 -19.28 11.61 -11.49
N ASP A 167 -18.65 12.14 -10.43
CA ASP A 167 -19.22 13.26 -9.69
C ASP A 167 -19.35 14.51 -10.55
N ASP A 168 -20.51 15.16 -10.47
CA ASP A 168 -20.70 16.46 -11.09
C ASP A 168 -19.84 17.51 -10.38
N ILE A 169 -18.81 18.01 -11.07
CA ILE A 169 -17.92 19.06 -10.59
C ILE A 169 -18.67 20.38 -10.36
N ALA A 170 -19.73 20.62 -11.11
CA ALA A 170 -20.54 21.84 -11.01
C ALA A 170 -21.46 21.83 -9.79
N HIS A 171 -21.77 20.67 -9.21
CA HIS A 171 -22.63 20.56 -8.05
C HIS A 171 -22.03 21.27 -6.84
N LEU A 172 -22.80 22.14 -6.19
CA LEU A 172 -22.33 22.99 -5.09
C LEU A 172 -21.72 22.20 -3.94
N SER A 173 -22.22 21.00 -3.65
CA SER A 173 -21.70 20.13 -2.61
C SER A 173 -20.30 19.56 -2.90
N ASN A 174 -19.87 19.53 -4.16
CA ASN A 174 -18.59 19.00 -4.61
C ASN A 174 -17.52 20.09 -4.81
N ARG A 175 -17.94 21.36 -4.83
CA ARG A 175 -17.08 22.55 -5.03
C ARG A 175 -16.70 23.25 -3.73
N ARG A 176 -16.87 22.61 -2.59
CA ARG A 176 -16.59 23.23 -1.30
C ARG A 176 -15.09 23.38 -1.10
N VAL A 177 -14.55 24.56 -1.33
CA VAL A 177 -13.22 24.95 -0.91
C VAL A 177 -13.30 25.39 0.54
N ARG A 178 -12.54 24.76 1.42
CA ARG A 178 -12.34 25.22 2.79
C ARG A 178 -10.95 25.83 2.87
N THR A 179 -10.89 27.09 3.22
CA THR A 179 -9.66 27.70 3.69
C THR A 179 -9.41 27.24 5.13
N VAL A 180 -8.19 26.92 5.41
CA VAL A 180 -7.70 26.64 6.77
C VAL A 180 -7.75 27.90 7.60
#